data_738559a2fe57336137fefd5bb86c51f4
#
_entry.id   738559a2fe57336137fefd5bb86c51f4
#
_cell.length_a   1.000
_cell.length_b   1.000
_cell.length_c   1.000
_cell.angle_alpha   90.00
_cell.angle_beta   90.00
_cell.angle_gamma   90.00
#
_symmetry.space_group_name_H-M   'P 1'
#
loop_
_entity.id
_entity.type
_entity.pdbx_description
1 polymer ?
#
loop_
_entity_poly.entity_id
_entity_poly.type
_entity_poly.pdbx_seq_one_letter_code
_entity_poly.pdbx_strand_id
1 'polypeptide(L)'
;MIKWGILSTAKIATEQIIPAILESKNSIIYGIASRDLKKAKKLVKRFDIKEAFSSYKDILNCKKIDAIYIPLPTSQHIEWSIFSLRAQKHVLCEKPISLNVKEIDKLDLEIKKSKRIFSEAFMVYYHPQWKKVKKLISDGEIGDLKHVQGCFTYFNIDPKNMRNIPELGGGVLPDIGVYPLVTTRMVTDQEPISVRSKIEYDKKFKTDTYASVEVNFKHFDLSFYVSTQMSLNQKMIFHGNKGKIEVHSPFNARLYGDAIVSLSKSDNNETVYFRFGETNQYRLQIEAFAQAIKKNDSSDLFSITNSRNNQKIIDKIFQSHKIKKTVKI
;
A
#
# COMPACT_ATOMS: atom_id res chain seq x y z
N MET A 1 13.50 -0.95 21.62
CA MET A 1 13.00 0.02 20.63
C MET A 1 13.75 -0.20 19.32
N ILE A 2 13.05 -0.35 18.19
CA ILE A 2 13.66 -0.39 16.86
C ILE A 2 14.01 1.03 16.43
N LYS A 3 15.24 1.21 15.96
CA LYS A 3 15.77 2.51 15.52
C LYS A 3 15.66 2.64 14.00
N TRP A 4 14.81 3.57 13.56
CA TRP A 4 14.50 3.79 12.15
C TRP A 4 15.40 4.83 11.51
N GLY A 5 15.83 4.54 10.28
CA GLY A 5 16.34 5.49 9.31
C GLY A 5 15.32 5.74 8.20
N ILE A 6 15.20 6.97 7.73
CA ILE A 6 14.25 7.34 6.67
C ILE A 6 15.03 7.88 5.47
N LEU A 7 14.80 7.26 4.28
CA LEU A 7 15.38 7.73 3.03
C LEU A 7 14.49 8.78 2.37
N SER A 8 14.82 10.04 2.47
CA SER A 8 14.13 11.19 1.89
C SER A 8 13.23 11.94 2.87
N THR A 9 12.94 13.17 2.47
CA THR A 9 12.00 14.08 3.16
C THR A 9 10.65 14.13 2.45
N ALA A 10 10.23 13.00 1.88
CA ALA A 10 8.97 12.88 1.14
C ALA A 10 7.75 13.20 2.03
N LYS A 11 6.68 13.70 1.41
CA LYS A 11 5.45 14.11 2.10
C LYS A 11 4.86 12.99 2.97
N ILE A 12 4.80 11.75 2.44
CA ILE A 12 4.30 10.58 3.18
C ILE A 12 5.13 10.30 4.45
N ALA A 13 6.45 10.46 4.38
CA ALA A 13 7.31 10.29 5.54
C ALA A 13 7.02 11.36 6.60
N THR A 14 6.89 12.63 6.19
CA THR A 14 6.74 13.76 7.13
C THR A 14 5.34 13.86 7.73
N GLU A 15 4.31 13.48 6.99
CA GLU A 15 2.91 13.63 7.41
C GLU A 15 2.33 12.38 8.06
N GLN A 16 2.83 11.19 7.73
CA GLN A 16 2.26 9.93 8.21
C GLN A 16 3.24 9.09 9.01
N ILE A 17 4.42 8.80 8.47
CA ILE A 17 5.31 7.79 9.07
C ILE A 17 6.09 8.34 10.26
N ILE A 18 6.62 9.56 10.19
CA ILE A 18 7.29 10.18 11.35
C ILE A 18 6.32 10.27 12.54
N PRO A 19 5.09 10.84 12.39
CA PRO A 19 4.12 10.82 13.49
C PRO A 19 3.79 9.40 13.97
N ALA A 20 3.61 8.46 13.06
CA ALA A 20 3.31 7.06 13.41
C ALA A 20 4.41 6.39 14.24
N ILE A 21 5.69 6.63 13.89
CA ILE A 21 6.82 6.13 14.69
C ILE A 21 6.87 6.80 16.06
N LEU A 22 6.64 8.10 16.14
CA LEU A 22 6.62 8.84 17.42
C LEU A 22 5.47 8.41 18.34
N GLU A 23 4.30 8.03 17.77
CA GLU A 23 3.17 7.48 18.50
C GLU A 23 3.35 6.00 18.88
N SER A 24 4.31 5.29 18.26
CA SER A 24 4.49 3.85 18.46
C SER A 24 5.18 3.52 19.79
N LYS A 25 4.82 2.36 20.37
CA LYS A 25 5.37 1.91 21.66
C LYS A 25 6.70 1.16 21.55
N ASN A 26 7.15 0.83 20.32
CA ASN A 26 8.27 -0.09 20.12
C ASN A 26 9.32 0.40 19.11
N SER A 27 9.22 1.66 18.68
CA SER A 27 10.07 2.25 17.64
C SER A 27 10.50 3.67 18.00
N ILE A 28 11.63 4.12 17.47
CA ILE A 28 12.11 5.50 17.51
C ILE A 28 12.75 5.86 16.17
N ILE A 29 12.76 7.14 15.81
CA ILE A 29 13.49 7.62 14.65
C ILE A 29 14.90 7.98 15.07
N TYR A 30 15.90 7.34 14.45
CA TYR A 30 17.29 7.71 14.70
C TYR A 30 17.77 8.77 13.71
N GLY A 31 17.41 8.68 12.44
CA GLY A 31 17.92 9.61 11.45
C GLY A 31 17.08 9.73 10.18
N ILE A 32 17.32 10.83 9.46
CA ILE A 32 16.73 11.11 8.15
C ILE A 32 17.85 11.43 7.16
N ALA A 33 17.82 10.82 5.98
CA ALA A 33 18.72 11.15 4.89
C ALA A 33 17.99 11.98 3.82
N SER A 34 18.70 12.93 3.23
CA SER A 34 18.22 13.68 2.06
C SER A 34 19.39 14.09 1.18
N ARG A 35 19.17 14.11 -0.14
CA ARG A 35 20.12 14.74 -1.11
C ARG A 35 20.29 16.25 -0.85
N ASP A 36 19.30 16.86 -0.20
CA ASP A 36 19.37 18.22 0.33
C ASP A 36 19.45 18.14 1.86
N LEU A 37 20.67 18.26 2.39
CA LEU A 37 20.94 18.20 3.82
C LEU A 37 20.16 19.28 4.64
N LYS A 38 19.89 20.45 4.03
CA LYS A 38 19.11 21.51 4.72
C LYS A 38 17.70 21.04 5.01
N LYS A 39 17.07 20.30 4.07
CA LYS A 39 15.74 19.70 4.28
C LYS A 39 15.76 18.63 5.38
N ALA A 40 16.76 17.76 5.41
CA ALA A 40 16.91 16.77 6.47
C ALA A 40 17.09 17.45 7.84
N LYS A 41 17.99 18.43 7.97
CA LYS A 41 18.21 19.19 9.21
C LYS A 41 16.94 19.91 9.70
N LYS A 42 16.11 20.44 8.78
CA LYS A 42 14.84 21.07 9.15
C LYS A 42 13.88 20.06 9.81
N LEU A 43 13.79 18.84 9.28
CA LEU A 43 12.94 17.78 9.87
C LEU A 43 13.52 17.26 11.19
N VAL A 44 14.83 17.08 11.26
CA VAL A 44 15.54 16.69 12.50
C VAL A 44 15.19 17.68 13.63
N LYS A 45 15.26 18.99 13.37
CA LYS A 45 14.87 20.03 14.35
C LYS A 45 13.38 19.99 14.68
N ARG A 46 12.52 19.81 13.66
CA ARG A 46 11.05 19.82 13.84
C ARG A 46 10.53 18.68 14.71
N PHE A 47 11.12 17.50 14.57
CA PHE A 47 10.63 16.26 15.18
C PHE A 47 11.57 15.71 16.27
N ASP A 48 12.56 16.48 16.69
CA ASP A 48 13.59 16.09 17.68
C ASP A 48 14.27 14.75 17.32
N ILE A 49 14.64 14.59 16.05
CA ILE A 49 15.32 13.42 15.54
C ILE A 49 16.83 13.57 15.76
N LYS A 50 17.52 12.46 16.02
CA LYS A 50 18.92 12.51 16.46
C LYS A 50 19.90 12.97 15.39
N GLU A 51 19.72 12.55 14.10
CA GLU A 51 20.75 12.75 13.09
C GLU A 51 20.18 13.02 11.69
N ALA A 52 20.83 13.95 10.97
CA ALA A 52 20.58 14.24 9.56
C ALA A 52 21.76 13.74 8.71
N PHE A 53 21.46 12.93 7.68
CA PHE A 53 22.46 12.39 6.78
C PHE A 53 22.40 13.09 5.42
N SER A 54 23.57 13.37 4.82
CA SER A 54 23.70 14.05 3.53
C SER A 54 23.48 13.13 2.33
N SER A 55 23.56 11.81 2.53
CA SER A 55 23.31 10.81 1.50
C SER A 55 22.58 9.59 2.02
N TYR A 56 21.94 8.85 1.11
CA TYR A 56 21.31 7.57 1.43
C TYR A 56 22.32 6.49 1.78
N LYS A 57 23.56 6.57 1.26
CA LYS A 57 24.63 5.64 1.61
C LYS A 57 25.11 5.85 3.05
N ASP A 58 25.24 7.10 3.49
CA ASP A 58 25.71 7.41 4.85
C ASP A 58 24.76 6.84 5.92
N ILE A 59 23.44 7.02 5.74
CA ILE A 59 22.46 6.49 6.69
C ILE A 59 22.46 4.96 6.71
N LEU A 60 22.68 4.28 5.56
CA LEU A 60 22.80 2.82 5.50
C LEU A 60 24.03 2.30 6.26
N ASN A 61 25.13 3.06 6.26
CA ASN A 61 26.35 2.71 6.98
C ASN A 61 26.27 2.94 8.50
N CYS A 62 25.24 3.64 8.98
CA CYS A 62 25.06 3.91 10.40
C CYS A 62 24.69 2.63 11.17
N LYS A 63 25.61 2.14 12.03
CA LYS A 63 25.43 0.92 12.84
C LYS A 63 24.32 1.05 13.90
N LYS A 64 23.90 2.27 14.23
CA LYS A 64 22.85 2.54 15.23
C LYS A 64 21.42 2.41 14.68
N ILE A 65 21.25 2.23 13.37
CA ILE A 65 19.97 2.08 12.70
C ILE A 65 19.70 0.60 12.45
N ASP A 66 18.53 0.12 12.84
CA ASP A 66 18.07 -1.25 12.70
C ASP A 66 17.26 -1.45 11.42
N ALA A 67 16.38 -0.50 11.10
CA ALA A 67 15.44 -0.59 10.00
C ALA A 67 15.43 0.69 9.14
N ILE A 68 15.18 0.52 7.85
CA ILE A 68 15.05 1.61 6.87
C ILE A 68 13.62 1.66 6.35
N TYR A 69 13.06 2.87 6.35
CA TYR A 69 11.84 3.19 5.61
C TYR A 69 12.18 3.90 4.30
N ILE A 70 11.59 3.43 3.19
CA ILE A 70 11.91 3.89 1.83
C ILE A 70 10.70 4.58 1.17
N PRO A 71 10.51 5.89 1.32
CA PRO A 71 9.48 6.68 0.64
C PRO A 71 10.01 7.39 -0.62
N LEU A 72 10.77 6.68 -1.42
CA LEU A 72 11.33 7.19 -2.68
C LEU A 72 10.29 7.08 -3.82
N PRO A 73 10.55 7.62 -5.02
CA PRO A 73 9.78 7.26 -6.21
C PRO A 73 9.84 5.75 -6.50
N THR A 74 8.75 5.20 -7.05
CA THR A 74 8.62 3.75 -7.30
C THR A 74 9.78 3.17 -8.09
N SER A 75 10.29 3.90 -9.08
CA SER A 75 11.45 3.48 -9.89
C SER A 75 12.74 3.25 -9.10
N GLN A 76 12.80 3.68 -7.83
CA GLN A 76 13.98 3.56 -6.97
C GLN A 76 13.78 2.53 -5.82
N HIS A 77 12.57 2.00 -5.65
CA HIS A 77 12.23 1.15 -4.51
C HIS A 77 13.09 -0.13 -4.46
N ILE A 78 13.20 -0.84 -5.58
CA ILE A 78 13.96 -2.11 -5.64
C ILE A 78 15.44 -1.89 -5.37
N GLU A 79 16.04 -0.91 -6.02
CA GLU A 79 17.48 -0.62 -5.85
C GLU A 79 17.82 -0.30 -4.40
N TRP A 80 17.10 0.64 -3.79
CA TRP A 80 17.38 1.06 -2.40
C TRP A 80 16.97 0.01 -1.37
N SER A 81 15.97 -0.83 -1.67
CA SER A 81 15.67 -2.01 -0.85
C SER A 81 16.83 -3.00 -0.84
N ILE A 82 17.39 -3.32 -2.01
CA ILE A 82 18.55 -4.21 -2.13
C ILE A 82 19.77 -3.62 -1.41
N PHE A 83 20.08 -2.34 -1.58
CA PHE A 83 21.20 -1.69 -0.87
C PHE A 83 21.00 -1.72 0.66
N SER A 84 19.78 -1.50 1.13
CA SER A 84 19.46 -1.54 2.55
C SER A 84 19.62 -2.95 3.14
N LEU A 85 19.14 -3.97 2.43
CA LEU A 85 19.29 -5.38 2.84
C LEU A 85 20.77 -5.79 2.88
N ARG A 86 21.57 -5.40 1.89
CA ARG A 86 23.03 -5.64 1.86
C ARG A 86 23.77 -4.93 2.98
N ALA A 87 23.30 -3.74 3.37
CA ALA A 87 23.79 -3.02 4.54
C ALA A 87 23.25 -3.61 5.88
N GLN A 88 22.65 -4.82 5.83
CA GLN A 88 22.13 -5.53 6.99
C GLN A 88 21.03 -4.78 7.73
N LYS A 89 20.21 -3.99 7.02
CA LYS A 89 19.03 -3.29 7.58
C LYS A 89 17.76 -4.07 7.25
N HIS A 90 16.79 -4.06 8.18
CA HIS A 90 15.42 -4.43 7.89
C HIS A 90 14.76 -3.34 7.03
N VAL A 91 13.79 -3.68 6.17
CA VAL A 91 13.28 -2.74 5.17
C VAL A 91 11.76 -2.72 5.14
N LEU A 92 11.18 -1.55 5.33
CA LEU A 92 9.80 -1.23 5.02
C LEU A 92 9.80 -0.27 3.83
N CYS A 93 9.35 -0.74 2.66
CA CYS A 93 9.37 0.02 1.42
C CYS A 93 7.97 0.46 0.99
N GLU A 94 7.80 1.72 0.59
CA GLU A 94 6.52 2.21 0.08
C GLU A 94 5.99 1.40 -1.11
N LYS A 95 4.67 1.41 -1.22
CA LYS A 95 3.93 0.81 -2.33
C LYS A 95 3.88 1.76 -3.56
N PRO A 96 3.74 1.22 -4.78
CA PRO A 96 4.02 -0.17 -5.10
C PRO A 96 5.52 -0.43 -5.03
N ILE A 97 5.85 -1.63 -4.61
CA ILE A 97 7.26 -2.02 -4.40
C ILE A 97 8.08 -1.98 -5.69
N SER A 98 7.44 -2.18 -6.84
CA SER A 98 8.08 -2.28 -8.15
C SER A 98 7.14 -1.86 -9.27
N LEU A 99 7.70 -1.67 -10.45
CA LEU A 99 6.98 -1.42 -11.70
C LEU A 99 6.70 -2.70 -12.50
N ASN A 100 7.30 -3.83 -12.12
CA ASN A 100 7.08 -5.14 -12.76
C ASN A 100 7.50 -6.31 -11.87
N VAL A 101 6.94 -7.49 -12.13
CA VAL A 101 7.19 -8.72 -11.34
C VAL A 101 8.66 -9.15 -11.35
N LYS A 102 9.39 -8.99 -12.46
CA LYS A 102 10.78 -9.47 -12.58
C LYS A 102 11.73 -8.78 -11.60
N GLU A 103 11.46 -7.53 -11.26
CA GLU A 103 12.25 -6.80 -10.26
C GLU A 103 11.97 -7.31 -8.84
N ILE A 104 10.73 -7.71 -8.57
CA ILE A 104 10.36 -8.31 -7.27
C ILE A 104 11.08 -9.66 -7.10
N ASP A 105 11.21 -10.46 -8.16
CA ASP A 105 11.95 -11.73 -8.11
C ASP A 105 13.43 -11.51 -7.72
N LYS A 106 14.07 -10.44 -8.21
CA LYS A 106 15.44 -10.06 -7.79
C LYS A 106 15.51 -9.66 -6.32
N LEU A 107 14.52 -8.91 -5.85
CA LEU A 107 14.44 -8.48 -4.46
C LEU A 107 14.23 -9.68 -3.51
N ASP A 108 13.36 -10.63 -3.87
CA ASP A 108 13.10 -11.83 -3.05
C ASP A 108 14.37 -12.65 -2.83
N LEU A 109 15.22 -12.77 -3.85
CA LEU A 109 16.55 -13.42 -3.71
C LEU A 109 17.43 -12.69 -2.69
N GLU A 110 17.43 -11.37 -2.68
CA GLU A 110 18.24 -10.60 -1.74
C GLU A 110 17.67 -10.66 -0.30
N ILE A 111 16.34 -10.69 -0.14
CA ILE A 111 15.66 -10.88 1.16
C ILE A 111 16.11 -12.21 1.77
N LYS A 112 16.04 -13.31 1.01
CA LYS A 112 16.45 -14.64 1.45
C LYS A 112 17.95 -14.69 1.84
N LYS A 113 18.81 -14.02 1.05
CA LYS A 113 20.25 -13.96 1.28
C LYS A 113 20.61 -13.14 2.51
N SER A 114 19.97 -11.99 2.71
CA SER A 114 20.28 -11.09 3.83
C SER A 114 19.74 -11.59 5.16
N LYS A 115 18.70 -12.43 5.16
CA LYS A 115 17.93 -12.87 6.34
C LYS A 115 17.36 -11.69 7.15
N ARG A 116 17.06 -10.58 6.49
CA ARG A 116 16.44 -9.41 7.11
C ARG A 116 14.94 -9.41 6.86
N ILE A 117 14.20 -8.85 7.79
CA ILE A 117 12.77 -8.63 7.63
C ILE A 117 12.53 -7.57 6.55
N PHE A 118 11.66 -7.88 5.62
CA PHE A 118 11.21 -7.00 4.54
C PHE A 118 9.69 -6.99 4.48
N SER A 119 9.08 -5.83 4.23
CA SER A 119 7.66 -5.73 3.89
C SER A 119 7.41 -4.52 2.99
N GLU A 120 6.43 -4.65 2.10
CA GLU A 120 5.84 -3.54 1.37
C GLU A 120 4.84 -2.80 2.27
N ALA A 121 4.85 -1.47 2.21
CA ALA A 121 4.10 -0.61 3.12
C ALA A 121 2.61 -0.46 2.72
N PHE A 122 1.86 -1.57 2.70
CA PHE A 122 0.41 -1.55 2.58
C PHE A 122 -0.25 -1.35 3.95
N MET A 123 -0.37 -0.10 4.40
CA MET A 123 -0.92 0.26 5.71
C MET A 123 -2.35 -0.27 5.93
N VAL A 124 -3.15 -0.40 4.88
CA VAL A 124 -4.52 -0.94 4.95
C VAL A 124 -4.57 -2.36 5.51
N TYR A 125 -3.53 -3.17 5.29
CA TYR A 125 -3.42 -4.54 5.78
C TYR A 125 -3.53 -4.62 7.32
N TYR A 126 -3.12 -3.57 8.02
CA TYR A 126 -3.09 -3.52 9.48
C TYR A 126 -4.34 -2.89 10.10
N HIS A 127 -5.20 -2.25 9.29
CA HIS A 127 -6.38 -1.58 9.82
C HIS A 127 -7.47 -2.58 10.25
N PRO A 128 -8.01 -2.50 11.48
CA PRO A 128 -8.98 -3.47 12.00
C PRO A 128 -10.31 -3.54 11.22
N GLN A 129 -10.68 -2.48 10.47
CA GLN A 129 -11.86 -2.54 9.59
C GLN A 129 -11.79 -3.71 8.60
N TRP A 130 -10.61 -4.02 8.07
CA TRP A 130 -10.44 -5.11 7.10
C TRP A 130 -10.52 -6.49 7.76
N LYS A 131 -10.04 -6.63 9.00
CA LYS A 131 -10.24 -7.84 9.81
C LYS A 131 -11.73 -8.08 10.07
N LYS A 132 -12.49 -6.97 10.30
CA LYS A 132 -13.95 -7.05 10.47
C LYS A 132 -14.64 -7.47 9.17
N VAL A 133 -14.29 -6.89 8.03
CA VAL A 133 -14.82 -7.28 6.70
C VAL A 133 -14.57 -8.77 6.44
N LYS A 134 -13.32 -9.22 6.62
CA LYS A 134 -12.95 -10.64 6.46
C LYS A 134 -13.80 -11.54 7.33
N LYS A 135 -13.95 -11.18 8.62
CA LYS A 135 -14.78 -11.95 9.57
C LYS A 135 -16.25 -12.01 9.13
N LEU A 136 -16.86 -10.88 8.73
CA LEU A 136 -18.25 -10.85 8.27
C LEU A 136 -18.49 -11.74 7.04
N ILE A 137 -17.53 -11.75 6.08
CA ILE A 137 -17.59 -12.62 4.90
C ILE A 137 -17.44 -14.09 5.32
N SER A 138 -16.46 -14.42 6.16
CA SER A 138 -16.23 -15.81 6.60
C SER A 138 -17.33 -16.38 7.47
N ASP A 139 -18.01 -15.53 8.27
CA ASP A 139 -19.16 -15.92 9.09
C ASP A 139 -20.45 -16.10 8.24
N GLY A 140 -20.41 -15.80 6.93
CA GLY A 140 -21.55 -15.94 6.02
C GLY A 140 -22.63 -14.87 6.19
N GLU A 141 -22.32 -13.71 6.82
CA GLU A 141 -23.27 -12.65 7.10
C GLU A 141 -23.93 -12.04 5.86
N ILE A 142 -23.28 -12.14 4.70
CA ILE A 142 -23.83 -11.71 3.41
C ILE A 142 -24.16 -12.89 2.48
N GLY A 143 -24.08 -14.13 2.99
CA GLY A 143 -24.21 -15.36 2.18
C GLY A 143 -23.04 -15.54 1.23
N ASP A 144 -23.29 -16.12 0.04
CA ASP A 144 -22.28 -16.26 -0.99
C ASP A 144 -21.90 -14.89 -1.57
N LEU A 145 -20.64 -14.52 -1.50
CA LEU A 145 -20.14 -13.32 -2.18
C LEU A 145 -20.31 -13.47 -3.70
N LYS A 146 -20.97 -12.50 -4.34
CA LYS A 146 -21.24 -12.51 -5.78
C LYS A 146 -20.47 -11.45 -6.53
N HIS A 147 -20.32 -10.25 -5.94
CA HIS A 147 -19.64 -9.15 -6.59
C HIS A 147 -18.93 -8.25 -5.57
N VAL A 148 -17.75 -7.74 -5.95
CA VAL A 148 -17.06 -6.68 -5.23
C VAL A 148 -16.98 -5.45 -6.14
N GLN A 149 -17.30 -4.29 -5.59
CA GLN A 149 -17.19 -3.02 -6.30
C GLN A 149 -16.24 -2.09 -5.55
N GLY A 150 -15.34 -1.41 -6.27
CA GLY A 150 -14.37 -0.49 -5.69
C GLY A 150 -14.18 0.79 -6.48
N CYS A 151 -13.82 1.87 -5.79
CA CYS A 151 -13.29 3.06 -6.44
C CYS A 151 -12.27 3.76 -5.54
N PHE A 152 -11.29 4.40 -6.20
CA PHE A 152 -10.39 5.34 -5.57
C PHE A 152 -10.05 6.44 -6.56
N THR A 153 -10.42 7.68 -6.25
CA THR A 153 -10.17 8.84 -7.11
C THR A 153 -9.69 10.02 -6.31
N TYR A 154 -8.91 10.88 -6.92
CA TYR A 154 -8.54 12.21 -6.44
C TYR A 154 -8.10 13.09 -7.63
N PHE A 155 -7.91 14.38 -7.40
CA PHE A 155 -7.49 15.30 -8.46
C PHE A 155 -6.05 15.78 -8.27
N ASN A 156 -5.18 15.53 -9.25
CA ASN A 156 -3.78 15.97 -9.26
C ASN A 156 -3.28 16.18 -10.70
N ILE A 157 -2.96 17.39 -11.05
CA ILE A 157 -2.37 17.79 -12.34
C ILE A 157 -1.05 18.57 -12.17
N ASP A 158 -0.42 18.47 -10.98
CA ASP A 158 0.88 19.11 -10.74
C ASP A 158 1.99 18.38 -11.53
N PRO A 159 2.66 19.05 -12.49
CA PRO A 159 3.70 18.42 -13.30
C PRO A 159 4.96 18.04 -12.51
N LYS A 160 5.13 18.56 -11.28
CA LYS A 160 6.25 18.22 -10.41
C LYS A 160 5.94 17.00 -9.52
N ASN A 161 4.69 16.57 -9.47
CA ASN A 161 4.30 15.39 -8.70
C ASN A 161 4.78 14.13 -9.42
N MET A 162 5.47 13.23 -8.69
CA MET A 162 6.00 11.99 -9.25
C MET A 162 4.93 11.12 -9.95
N ARG A 163 3.66 11.23 -9.55
CA ARG A 163 2.55 10.47 -10.14
C ARG A 163 2.26 10.87 -11.59
N ASN A 164 2.69 12.07 -11.99
CA ASN A 164 2.57 12.60 -13.35
C ASN A 164 3.89 12.48 -14.14
N ILE A 165 4.87 11.70 -13.63
CA ILE A 165 6.19 11.52 -14.25
C ILE A 165 6.42 10.02 -14.50
N PRO A 166 6.35 9.55 -15.78
CA PRO A 166 6.48 8.11 -16.10
C PRO A 166 7.78 7.49 -15.61
N GLU A 167 8.90 8.21 -15.73
CA GLU A 167 10.25 7.73 -15.38
C GLU A 167 10.40 7.50 -13.86
N LEU A 168 9.55 8.11 -13.07
CA LEU A 168 9.50 7.91 -11.61
C LEU A 168 8.54 6.79 -11.20
N GLY A 169 7.86 6.16 -12.16
CA GLY A 169 6.84 5.15 -11.92
C GLY A 169 5.47 5.76 -11.61
N GLY A 170 5.17 6.92 -12.24
CA GLY A 170 3.88 7.57 -12.14
C GLY A 170 2.77 6.78 -12.84
N GLY A 171 1.53 7.15 -12.55
CA GLY A 171 0.33 6.54 -13.09
C GLY A 171 -0.70 6.20 -12.00
N VAL A 172 -1.97 6.11 -12.39
CA VAL A 172 -3.07 5.83 -11.45
C VAL A 172 -3.07 4.39 -10.97
N LEU A 173 -2.77 3.44 -11.85
CA LEU A 173 -2.75 2.02 -11.48
C LEU A 173 -1.64 1.72 -10.45
N PRO A 174 -0.37 2.13 -10.66
CA PRO A 174 0.66 1.95 -9.65
C PRO A 174 0.35 2.68 -8.34
N ASP A 175 -0.23 3.88 -8.40
CA ASP A 175 -0.49 4.66 -7.19
C ASP A 175 -1.67 4.14 -6.38
N ILE A 176 -2.85 4.01 -6.99
CA ILE A 176 -4.09 3.70 -6.27
C ILE A 176 -4.86 2.49 -6.79
N GLY A 177 -4.60 2.01 -8.02
CA GLY A 177 -5.21 0.79 -8.54
C GLY A 177 -4.82 -0.48 -7.78
N VAL A 178 -3.72 -0.45 -7.08
CA VAL A 178 -3.23 -1.53 -6.20
C VAL A 178 -4.17 -1.83 -5.03
N TYR A 179 -4.91 -0.83 -4.52
CA TYR A 179 -5.70 -0.96 -3.29
C TYR A 179 -6.96 -1.82 -3.42
N PRO A 180 -7.87 -1.64 -4.43
CA PRO A 180 -9.02 -2.52 -4.60
C PRO A 180 -8.62 -3.98 -4.77
N LEU A 181 -7.48 -4.25 -5.43
CA LEU A 181 -6.93 -5.58 -5.63
C LEU A 181 -6.46 -6.20 -4.30
N VAL A 182 -5.57 -5.50 -3.58
CA VAL A 182 -5.03 -5.98 -2.30
C VAL A 182 -6.13 -6.22 -1.29
N THR A 183 -7.08 -5.28 -1.14
CA THR A 183 -8.14 -5.40 -0.15
C THR A 183 -9.12 -6.52 -0.45
N THR A 184 -9.46 -6.75 -1.73
CA THR A 184 -10.30 -7.88 -2.12
C THR A 184 -9.60 -9.21 -1.84
N ARG A 185 -8.33 -9.36 -2.26
CA ARG A 185 -7.56 -10.58 -2.06
C ARG A 185 -7.38 -10.92 -0.58
N MET A 186 -7.05 -9.93 0.26
CA MET A 186 -6.79 -10.17 1.69
C MET A 186 -8.03 -10.53 2.51
N VAL A 187 -9.23 -10.09 2.12
CA VAL A 187 -10.46 -10.41 2.86
C VAL A 187 -11.14 -11.68 2.36
N THR A 188 -10.88 -12.10 1.13
CA THR A 188 -11.46 -13.31 0.53
C THR A 188 -10.50 -14.50 0.53
N ASP A 189 -9.21 -14.27 0.78
CA ASP A 189 -8.12 -15.26 0.61
C ASP A 189 -8.11 -15.92 -0.77
N GLN A 190 -8.60 -15.23 -1.80
CA GLN A 190 -8.67 -15.72 -3.17
C GLN A 190 -7.77 -14.94 -4.11
N GLU A 191 -7.23 -15.63 -5.10
CA GLU A 191 -6.47 -15.03 -6.19
C GLU A 191 -7.34 -14.94 -7.45
N PRO A 192 -7.19 -13.88 -8.26
CA PRO A 192 -7.97 -13.73 -9.47
C PRO A 192 -7.49 -14.65 -10.59
N ILE A 193 -8.41 -14.97 -11.51
CA ILE A 193 -8.19 -15.87 -12.65
C ILE A 193 -7.88 -15.08 -13.91
N SER A 194 -8.57 -13.97 -14.13
CA SER A 194 -8.42 -13.14 -15.32
C SER A 194 -8.81 -11.70 -15.10
N VAL A 195 -8.36 -10.81 -15.99
CA VAL A 195 -8.67 -9.38 -15.96
C VAL A 195 -9.05 -8.87 -17.34
N ARG A 196 -9.95 -7.88 -17.37
CA ARG A 196 -10.24 -7.01 -18.50
C ARG A 196 -10.17 -5.56 -18.08
N SER A 197 -9.58 -4.68 -18.91
CA SER A 197 -9.39 -3.29 -18.54
C SER A 197 -9.49 -2.32 -19.70
N LYS A 198 -9.89 -1.07 -19.36
CA LYS A 198 -9.77 0.12 -20.18
C LYS A 198 -8.94 1.14 -19.41
N ILE A 199 -7.90 1.70 -20.03
CA ILE A 199 -7.01 2.70 -19.42
C ILE A 199 -7.03 3.95 -20.29
N GLU A 200 -7.02 5.12 -19.66
CA GLU A 200 -6.86 6.40 -20.33
C GLU A 200 -5.57 7.09 -19.85
N TYR A 201 -4.85 7.65 -20.81
CA TYR A 201 -3.56 8.30 -20.57
C TYR A 201 -3.69 9.81 -20.75
N ASP A 202 -3.05 10.56 -19.88
CA ASP A 202 -2.93 12.01 -20.06
C ASP A 202 -2.05 12.33 -21.28
N LYS A 203 -2.50 13.25 -22.14
CA LYS A 203 -1.77 13.63 -23.35
C LYS A 203 -0.46 14.35 -23.06
N LYS A 204 -0.37 15.09 -21.96
CA LYS A 204 0.78 15.87 -21.53
C LYS A 204 1.75 15.04 -20.71
N PHE A 205 1.25 14.36 -19.69
CA PHE A 205 2.08 13.60 -18.74
C PHE A 205 2.46 12.20 -19.22
N LYS A 206 1.69 11.63 -20.17
CA LYS A 206 1.88 10.26 -20.68
C LYS A 206 1.75 9.16 -19.63
N THR A 207 1.26 9.48 -18.43
CA THR A 207 0.88 8.53 -17.39
C THR A 207 -0.59 8.13 -17.55
N ASP A 208 -0.94 6.95 -17.07
CA ASP A 208 -2.33 6.53 -16.94
C ASP A 208 -3.00 7.37 -15.84
N THR A 209 -4.16 7.94 -16.14
CA THR A 209 -4.90 8.85 -15.24
C THR A 209 -6.30 8.35 -14.92
N TYR A 210 -6.78 7.37 -15.67
CA TYR A 210 -8.02 6.66 -15.42
C TYR A 210 -7.86 5.19 -15.81
N ALA A 211 -8.41 4.30 -15.00
CA ALA A 211 -8.57 2.91 -15.35
C ALA A 211 -9.92 2.37 -14.85
N SER A 212 -10.61 1.62 -15.71
CA SER A 212 -11.77 0.78 -15.37
C SER A 212 -11.36 -0.67 -15.58
N VAL A 213 -11.56 -1.50 -14.56
CA VAL A 213 -11.04 -2.86 -14.49
C VAL A 213 -12.11 -3.82 -14.00
N GLU A 214 -12.24 -4.94 -14.71
CA GLU A 214 -13.00 -6.11 -14.33
C GLU A 214 -12.04 -7.26 -14.02
N VAL A 215 -12.19 -7.89 -12.87
CA VAL A 215 -11.32 -8.96 -12.37
C VAL A 215 -12.18 -10.16 -12.00
N ASN A 216 -11.96 -11.30 -12.66
CA ASN A 216 -12.71 -12.50 -12.38
C ASN A 216 -11.99 -13.37 -11.35
N PHE A 217 -12.72 -13.75 -10.32
CA PHE A 217 -12.34 -14.77 -9.33
C PHE A 217 -13.15 -16.06 -9.58
N LYS A 218 -12.86 -17.11 -8.82
CA LYS A 218 -13.55 -18.40 -9.02
C LYS A 218 -15.05 -18.34 -8.72
N HIS A 219 -15.46 -17.55 -7.74
CA HIS A 219 -16.84 -17.56 -7.22
C HIS A 219 -17.53 -16.19 -7.23
N PHE A 220 -16.80 -15.13 -7.55
CA PHE A 220 -17.29 -13.77 -7.63
C PHE A 220 -16.45 -12.94 -8.60
N ASP A 221 -16.89 -11.74 -8.90
CA ASP A 221 -16.15 -10.76 -9.70
C ASP A 221 -15.86 -9.50 -8.91
N LEU A 222 -14.77 -8.81 -9.25
CA LEU A 222 -14.44 -7.47 -8.79
C LEU A 222 -14.52 -6.50 -9.98
N SER A 223 -15.28 -5.44 -9.84
CA SER A 223 -15.19 -4.27 -10.73
C SER A 223 -14.69 -3.06 -9.97
N PHE A 224 -13.75 -2.31 -10.55
CA PHE A 224 -13.31 -1.07 -9.94
C PHE A 224 -12.89 -0.04 -10.98
N TYR A 225 -12.95 1.23 -10.57
CA TYR A 225 -12.31 2.31 -11.33
C TYR A 225 -11.44 3.16 -10.42
N VAL A 226 -10.40 3.73 -11.02
CA VAL A 226 -9.46 4.63 -10.35
C VAL A 226 -9.13 5.82 -11.23
N SER A 227 -8.95 7.00 -10.61
CA SER A 227 -8.55 8.19 -11.37
C SER A 227 -7.74 9.17 -10.52
N THR A 228 -6.73 9.78 -11.14
CA THR A 228 -6.01 10.95 -10.60
C THR A 228 -6.54 12.28 -11.12
N GLN A 229 -7.62 12.26 -11.91
CA GLN A 229 -8.23 13.47 -12.50
C GLN A 229 -9.76 13.51 -12.31
N MET A 230 -10.25 12.94 -11.21
CA MET A 230 -11.64 13.02 -10.76
C MET A 230 -11.70 13.58 -9.35
N SER A 231 -12.88 14.03 -8.90
CA SER A 231 -13.10 14.41 -7.50
C SER A 231 -12.79 13.27 -6.55
N LEU A 232 -12.40 13.61 -5.32
CA LEU A 232 -12.02 12.64 -4.30
C LEU A 232 -13.20 11.71 -3.96
N ASN A 233 -13.01 10.41 -4.14
CA ASN A 233 -13.95 9.37 -3.73
C ASN A 233 -13.21 8.06 -3.43
N GLN A 234 -13.65 7.38 -2.36
CA GLN A 234 -13.14 6.06 -1.99
C GLN A 234 -14.30 5.21 -1.47
N LYS A 235 -14.47 4.03 -2.02
CA LYS A 235 -15.47 3.06 -1.54
C LYS A 235 -15.07 1.65 -1.91
N MET A 236 -15.43 0.69 -1.03
CA MET A 236 -15.45 -0.74 -1.36
C MET A 236 -16.77 -1.34 -0.90
N ILE A 237 -17.39 -2.15 -1.74
CA ILE A 237 -18.67 -2.84 -1.47
C ILE A 237 -18.48 -4.33 -1.76
N PHE A 238 -18.80 -5.19 -0.81
CA PHE A 238 -18.84 -6.63 -0.95
C PHE A 238 -20.31 -7.07 -0.94
N HIS A 239 -20.82 -7.57 -2.06
CA HIS A 239 -22.23 -7.86 -2.28
C HIS A 239 -22.44 -9.37 -2.43
N GLY A 240 -23.16 -9.94 -1.50
CA GLY A 240 -23.56 -11.33 -1.48
C GLY A 240 -25.04 -11.53 -1.80
N ASN A 241 -25.51 -12.78 -1.77
CA ASN A 241 -26.92 -13.13 -2.03
C ASN A 241 -27.85 -12.92 -0.83
N LYS A 242 -27.32 -12.62 0.39
CA LYS A 242 -28.10 -12.35 1.61
C LYS A 242 -27.86 -10.94 2.18
N GLY A 243 -26.96 -10.16 1.60
CA GLY A 243 -26.66 -8.83 2.08
C GLY A 243 -25.43 -8.21 1.45
N LYS A 244 -25.04 -7.05 1.96
CA LYS A 244 -23.84 -6.33 1.51
C LYS A 244 -23.06 -5.74 2.67
N ILE A 245 -21.76 -5.63 2.49
CA ILE A 245 -20.83 -4.90 3.36
C ILE A 245 -20.29 -3.70 2.61
N GLU A 246 -20.40 -2.50 3.18
CA GLU A 246 -19.78 -1.29 2.63
C GLU A 246 -18.65 -0.81 3.55
N VAL A 247 -17.48 -0.51 2.97
CA VAL A 247 -16.35 0.14 3.65
C VAL A 247 -16.31 1.58 3.18
N HIS A 248 -16.63 2.52 4.08
CA HIS A 248 -16.88 3.93 3.72
C HIS A 248 -15.58 4.72 3.48
N SER A 249 -14.52 4.45 4.26
CA SER A 249 -13.18 5.02 4.09
C SER A 249 -12.16 3.90 3.98
N PRO A 250 -12.14 3.18 2.83
CA PRO A 250 -11.40 1.92 2.74
C PRO A 250 -9.88 2.09 2.83
N PHE A 251 -9.32 3.15 2.25
CA PHE A 251 -7.87 3.22 2.06
C PHE A 251 -7.21 4.30 2.94
N ASN A 252 -7.83 5.44 3.10
CA ASN A 252 -7.33 6.56 3.88
C ASN A 252 -8.25 6.89 5.06
N ALA A 253 -8.65 5.87 5.82
CA ALA A 253 -9.39 6.04 7.07
C ALA A 253 -8.69 7.07 7.98
N ARG A 254 -9.45 7.90 8.68
CA ARG A 254 -9.02 9.05 9.46
C ARG A 254 -8.59 10.28 8.63
N LEU A 255 -8.01 10.11 7.44
CA LEU A 255 -7.61 11.23 6.57
C LEU A 255 -8.73 11.66 5.61
N TYR A 256 -9.47 10.69 5.10
CA TYR A 256 -10.58 10.92 4.16
C TYR A 256 -11.93 11.00 4.88
N GLY A 257 -12.11 10.24 5.94
CA GLY A 257 -13.32 10.15 6.74
C GLY A 257 -13.20 9.08 7.81
N ASP A 258 -14.26 8.90 8.58
CA ASP A 258 -14.31 7.89 9.64
C ASP A 258 -14.17 6.47 9.09
N ALA A 259 -13.46 5.63 9.82
CA ALA A 259 -13.38 4.21 9.54
C ALA A 259 -14.68 3.51 9.93
N ILE A 260 -15.61 3.42 8.99
CA ILE A 260 -16.92 2.81 9.16
C ILE A 260 -17.07 1.63 8.20
N VAL A 261 -17.52 0.50 8.72
CA VAL A 261 -18.00 -0.64 7.95
C VAL A 261 -19.48 -0.80 8.26
N SER A 262 -20.35 -0.83 7.23
CA SER A 262 -21.76 -1.14 7.38
C SER A 262 -22.07 -2.51 6.80
N LEU A 263 -22.91 -3.28 7.52
CA LEU A 263 -23.50 -4.54 7.10
C LEU A 263 -25.00 -4.34 6.94
N SER A 264 -25.51 -4.49 5.72
CA SER A 264 -26.96 -4.48 5.44
C SER A 264 -27.40 -5.89 5.06
N LYS A 265 -28.43 -6.41 5.74
CA LYS A 265 -29.04 -7.73 5.48
C LYS A 265 -30.34 -7.58 4.70
N SER A 266 -30.58 -8.50 3.78
CA SER A 266 -31.77 -8.45 2.89
C SER A 266 -33.05 -8.98 3.56
N ASP A 267 -32.90 -9.80 4.61
CA ASP A 267 -34.02 -10.52 5.26
C ASP A 267 -34.82 -9.64 6.24
N ASN A 268 -34.19 -8.61 6.83
CA ASN A 268 -34.83 -7.79 7.87
C ASN A 268 -34.67 -6.28 7.66
N ASN A 269 -34.11 -5.84 6.54
CA ASN A 269 -33.82 -4.43 6.22
C ASN A 269 -32.97 -3.69 7.27
N GLU A 270 -32.22 -4.42 8.10
CA GLU A 270 -31.35 -3.83 9.11
C GLU A 270 -29.99 -3.46 8.52
N THR A 271 -29.44 -2.36 9.04
CA THR A 271 -28.04 -1.99 8.76
C THR A 271 -27.30 -1.77 10.07
N VAL A 272 -26.25 -2.57 10.26
CA VAL A 272 -25.35 -2.48 11.43
C VAL A 272 -24.08 -1.73 11.04
N TYR A 273 -23.68 -0.75 11.87
CA TYR A 273 -22.48 0.06 11.67
C TYR A 273 -21.40 -0.31 12.67
N PHE A 274 -20.21 -0.62 12.17
CA PHE A 274 -19.00 -0.84 12.96
C PHE A 274 -18.06 0.35 12.78
N ARG A 275 -17.71 1.01 13.89
CA ARG A 275 -16.83 2.19 13.91
C ARG A 275 -15.50 1.82 14.56
N PHE A 276 -14.39 2.32 14.01
CA PHE A 276 -13.03 1.97 14.44
C PHE A 276 -12.27 3.15 15.06
N GLY A 277 -12.98 4.24 15.35
CA GLY A 277 -12.44 5.40 16.06
C GLY A 277 -11.19 5.98 15.40
N GLU A 278 -10.28 6.48 16.23
CA GLU A 278 -9.03 7.13 15.78
C GLU A 278 -7.90 6.14 15.48
N THR A 279 -8.21 5.02 14.83
CA THR A 279 -7.20 4.00 14.49
C THR A 279 -6.20 4.54 13.47
N ASN A 280 -4.94 4.65 13.88
CA ASN A 280 -3.84 5.03 13.00
C ASN A 280 -3.21 3.79 12.35
N GLN A 281 -3.57 3.49 11.10
CA GLN A 281 -3.08 2.32 10.37
C GLN A 281 -1.56 2.36 10.11
N TYR A 282 -0.96 3.54 9.99
CA TYR A 282 0.48 3.68 9.85
C TYR A 282 1.21 3.31 11.14
N ARG A 283 0.68 3.72 12.32
CA ARG A 283 1.21 3.30 13.60
C ARG A 283 1.14 1.78 13.78
N LEU A 284 0.00 1.17 13.45
CA LEU A 284 -0.16 -0.29 13.53
C LEU A 284 0.83 -1.02 12.61
N GLN A 285 1.08 -0.50 11.40
CA GLN A 285 2.08 -1.03 10.48
C GLN A 285 3.50 -0.96 11.08
N ILE A 286 3.89 0.19 11.64
CA ILE A 286 5.20 0.37 12.27
C ILE A 286 5.37 -0.56 13.47
N GLU A 287 4.35 -0.66 14.32
CA GLU A 287 4.37 -1.53 15.49
C GLU A 287 4.46 -3.01 15.11
N ALA A 288 3.71 -3.45 14.10
CA ALA A 288 3.77 -4.83 13.57
C ALA A 288 5.15 -5.15 12.98
N PHE A 289 5.69 -4.23 12.17
CA PHE A 289 7.02 -4.41 11.58
C PHE A 289 8.13 -4.50 12.65
N ALA A 290 8.11 -3.61 13.64
CA ALA A 290 9.05 -3.65 14.75
C ALA A 290 8.90 -4.93 15.60
N GLN A 291 7.69 -5.43 15.76
CA GLN A 291 7.44 -6.70 16.45
C GLN A 291 7.99 -7.89 15.65
N ALA A 292 7.82 -7.89 14.33
CA ALA A 292 8.39 -8.92 13.45
C ALA A 292 9.93 -8.98 13.54
N ILE A 293 10.59 -7.81 13.58
CA ILE A 293 12.04 -7.75 13.80
C ILE A 293 12.45 -8.39 15.14
N LYS A 294 11.73 -8.05 16.22
CA LYS A 294 12.05 -8.58 17.57
C LYS A 294 11.83 -10.08 17.69
N LYS A 295 10.81 -10.61 17.03
CA LYS A 295 10.51 -12.04 17.00
C LYS A 295 11.31 -12.80 15.95
N ASN A 296 11.96 -12.11 15.04
CA ASN A 296 12.56 -12.66 13.81
C ASN A 296 11.54 -13.50 13.00
N ASP A 297 10.29 -13.01 12.95
CA ASP A 297 9.17 -13.66 12.28
C ASP A 297 8.35 -12.61 11.50
N SER A 298 8.18 -12.83 10.21
CA SER A 298 7.44 -11.95 9.29
C SER A 298 6.05 -12.47 8.91
N SER A 299 5.54 -13.50 9.55
CA SER A 299 4.26 -14.15 9.20
C SER A 299 3.05 -13.19 9.28
N ASP A 300 3.08 -12.22 10.20
CA ASP A 300 2.04 -11.22 10.38
C ASP A 300 2.18 -9.99 9.45
N LEU A 301 3.21 -9.96 8.60
CA LEU A 301 3.46 -8.85 7.68
C LEU A 301 2.89 -9.10 6.29
N PHE A 302 2.70 -8.02 5.55
CA PHE A 302 2.40 -8.12 4.11
C PHE A 302 3.59 -8.73 3.38
N SER A 303 3.43 -9.99 2.94
CA SER A 303 4.55 -10.80 2.43
C SER A 303 5.00 -10.38 1.03
N ILE A 304 6.26 -10.68 0.69
CA ILE A 304 6.79 -10.45 -0.67
C ILE A 304 6.01 -11.25 -1.73
N THR A 305 5.46 -12.42 -1.36
CA THR A 305 4.56 -13.19 -2.24
C THR A 305 3.29 -12.43 -2.55
N ASN A 306 2.67 -11.76 -1.56
CA ASN A 306 1.52 -10.89 -1.78
C ASN A 306 1.86 -9.70 -2.68
N SER A 307 3.01 -9.06 -2.48
CA SER A 307 3.52 -7.99 -3.34
C SER A 307 3.66 -8.45 -4.78
N ARG A 308 4.29 -9.61 -4.98
CA ARG A 308 4.50 -10.24 -6.29
C ARG A 308 3.17 -10.55 -6.99
N ASN A 309 2.23 -11.15 -6.28
CA ASN A 309 0.91 -11.47 -6.83
C ASN A 309 0.14 -10.20 -7.21
N ASN A 310 0.18 -9.17 -6.36
CA ASN A 310 -0.48 -7.89 -6.67
C ASN A 310 0.12 -7.22 -7.91
N GLN A 311 1.46 -7.17 -8.02
CA GLN A 311 2.12 -6.59 -9.18
C GLN A 311 1.83 -7.42 -10.46
N LYS A 312 1.76 -8.75 -10.36
CA LYS A 312 1.39 -9.61 -11.49
C LYS A 312 0.01 -9.23 -12.05
N ILE A 313 -0.95 -8.92 -11.17
CA ILE A 313 -2.29 -8.49 -11.61
C ILE A 313 -2.19 -7.13 -12.32
N ILE A 314 -1.45 -6.16 -11.78
CA ILE A 314 -1.23 -4.85 -12.41
C ILE A 314 -0.59 -5.01 -13.80
N ASP A 315 0.44 -5.85 -13.94
CA ASP A 315 1.07 -6.13 -15.25
C ASP A 315 0.05 -6.71 -16.25
N LYS A 316 -0.87 -7.59 -15.79
CA LYS A 316 -1.94 -8.16 -16.60
C LYS A 316 -3.03 -7.15 -16.96
N ILE A 317 -3.33 -6.19 -16.11
CA ILE A 317 -4.24 -5.08 -16.40
C ILE A 317 -3.69 -4.25 -17.56
N PHE A 318 -2.41 -3.86 -17.52
CA PHE A 318 -1.78 -3.14 -18.64
C PHE A 318 -1.76 -3.99 -19.92
N GLN A 319 -1.47 -5.29 -19.81
CA GLN A 319 -1.52 -6.21 -20.94
C GLN A 319 -2.92 -6.28 -21.57
N SER A 320 -3.96 -6.43 -20.75
CA SER A 320 -5.36 -6.50 -21.18
C SER A 320 -5.78 -5.26 -21.97
N HIS A 321 -5.45 -4.07 -21.45
CA HIS A 321 -5.72 -2.80 -22.14
C HIS A 321 -5.04 -2.75 -23.52
N LYS A 322 -3.75 -3.14 -23.58
CA LYS A 322 -2.96 -3.11 -24.82
C LYS A 322 -3.55 -3.99 -25.91
N ILE A 323 -3.98 -5.20 -25.57
CA ILE A 323 -4.53 -6.16 -26.56
C ILE A 323 -6.07 -6.08 -26.66
N LYS A 324 -6.74 -5.26 -25.87
CA LYS A 324 -8.20 -5.06 -25.79
C LYS A 324 -9.00 -6.37 -25.57
N LYS A 325 -8.41 -7.32 -24.84
CA LYS A 325 -8.99 -8.65 -24.54
C LYS A 325 -8.84 -8.98 -23.06
N THR A 326 -9.65 -9.92 -22.58
CA THR A 326 -9.45 -10.56 -21.27
C THR A 326 -8.14 -11.34 -21.28
N VAL A 327 -7.37 -11.22 -20.21
CA VAL A 327 -6.07 -11.86 -20.02
C VAL A 327 -6.09 -12.74 -18.78
N LYS A 328 -5.62 -13.96 -18.87
CA LYS A 328 -5.41 -14.86 -17.72
C LYS A 328 -4.23 -14.38 -16.87
N ILE A 329 -4.36 -14.55 -15.55
CA ILE A 329 -3.36 -14.17 -14.54
C ILE A 329 -2.44 -15.33 -14.20
#